data_335746822aa513f36ee6294bbd0c98dc
#
_entry.id   335746822aa513f36ee6294bbd0c98dc
#
_cell.length_a   1.000
_cell.length_b   1.000
_cell.length_c   1.000
_cell.angle_alpha   90.00
_cell.angle_beta   90.00
_cell.angle_gamma   90.00
#
_symmetry.space_group_name_H-M   'P 1'
#
loop_
_entity.id
_entity.type
_entity.pdbx_description
1 polymer ?
#
loop_
_entity_poly.entity_id
_entity_poly.type
_entity_poly.pdbx_seq_one_letter_code
_entity_poly.pdbx_strand_id
1 'polypeptide(L)'
;MPVKKYFIAIVIPQPLFDKIEGIKNSLLKSHQLKCALRSPSHITLHRPFVWKEEKEKILIESLSSFQFEENFEVVLKNYNFFEPRVIYVDVCKNEILNKLHSQLTRFAKQKLKLFNDVDDKRGFHPHVTIAFRDIKKPLFPILKEKFISEELNGTFNYQGFTLLKLSDKWEEAHFFENKKPFKQHY
;
A
#
# COMPACT_ATOMS: atom_id res chain seq x y z
N MET A 1 -20.59 11.42 -16.94
CA MET A 1 -19.98 11.90 -15.67
C MET A 1 -18.64 11.23 -15.50
N PRO A 2 -17.56 12.00 -15.27
CA PRO A 2 -16.21 11.41 -15.17
C PRO A 2 -16.11 10.50 -13.94
N VAL A 3 -15.44 9.37 -14.16
CA VAL A 3 -15.09 8.43 -13.10
C VAL A 3 -13.60 8.43 -12.91
N LYS A 4 -13.14 8.30 -11.68
CA LYS A 4 -11.73 8.19 -11.31
C LYS A 4 -11.47 6.86 -10.62
N LYS A 5 -10.21 6.44 -10.63
CA LYS A 5 -9.77 5.28 -9.86
C LYS A 5 -9.24 5.74 -8.51
N TYR A 6 -9.61 4.98 -7.47
CA TYR A 6 -9.15 5.17 -6.10
C TYR A 6 -8.67 3.85 -5.54
N PHE A 7 -7.81 3.88 -4.55
CA PHE A 7 -7.53 2.74 -3.67
C PHE A 7 -7.19 3.22 -2.25
N ILE A 8 -7.24 2.31 -1.29
CA ILE A 8 -6.98 2.63 0.11
C ILE A 8 -5.71 1.92 0.55
N ALA A 9 -4.82 2.66 1.21
CA ALA A 9 -3.51 2.14 1.60
C ALA A 9 -2.98 2.79 2.88
N ILE A 10 -2.00 2.14 3.50
CA ILE A 10 -1.09 2.79 4.44
C ILE A 10 0.10 3.29 3.62
N VAL A 11 0.27 4.60 3.54
CA VAL A 11 1.47 5.20 2.94
C VAL A 11 2.60 5.09 3.95
N ILE A 12 3.77 4.64 3.50
CA ILE A 12 4.93 4.46 4.37
C ILE A 12 5.40 5.83 4.86
N PRO A 13 5.62 6.03 6.17
CA PRO A 13 6.09 7.31 6.68
C PRO A 13 7.60 7.48 6.52
N GLN A 14 8.06 8.72 6.71
CA GLN A 14 9.47 9.05 6.82
C GLN A 14 10.11 8.39 8.06
N PRO A 15 11.39 8.02 8.01
CA PRO A 15 12.33 8.13 6.87
C PRO A 15 12.29 6.93 5.92
N LEU A 16 11.48 5.91 6.20
CA LEU A 16 11.39 4.69 5.38
C LEU A 16 10.87 4.97 3.97
N PHE A 17 9.97 5.95 3.85
CA PHE A 17 9.47 6.40 2.56
C PHE A 17 10.61 6.75 1.61
N ASP A 18 11.49 7.68 2.01
CA ASP A 18 12.61 8.13 1.15
C ASP A 18 13.58 7.00 0.83
N LYS A 19 13.83 6.09 1.77
CA LYS A 19 14.67 4.91 1.54
C LYS A 19 14.10 4.04 0.42
N ILE A 20 12.79 3.74 0.47
CA ILE A 20 12.12 2.89 -0.52
C ILE A 20 11.97 3.63 -1.87
N GLU A 21 11.61 4.91 -1.86
CA GLU A 21 11.57 5.72 -3.09
C GLU A 21 12.95 5.84 -3.74
N GLY A 22 14.02 5.93 -2.96
CA GLY A 22 15.41 5.89 -3.44
C GLY A 22 15.71 4.60 -4.22
N ILE A 23 15.25 3.44 -3.72
CA ILE A 23 15.40 2.15 -4.40
C ILE A 23 14.62 2.13 -5.72
N LYS A 24 13.35 2.57 -5.72
CA LYS A 24 12.55 2.66 -6.94
C LYS A 24 13.21 3.57 -7.98
N ASN A 25 13.74 4.72 -7.56
CA ASN A 25 14.45 5.65 -8.44
C ASN A 25 15.78 5.07 -8.97
N SER A 26 16.50 4.27 -8.17
CA SER A 26 17.67 3.53 -8.63
C SER A 26 17.30 2.52 -9.72
N LEU A 27 16.20 1.78 -9.56
CA LEU A 27 15.68 0.85 -10.57
C LEU A 27 15.22 1.56 -11.84
N LEU A 28 14.65 2.77 -11.74
CA LEU A 28 14.36 3.60 -12.91
C LEU A 28 15.63 3.96 -13.68
N LYS A 29 16.66 4.43 -12.96
CA LYS A 29 17.93 4.87 -13.57
C LYS A 29 18.68 3.71 -14.23
N SER A 30 18.75 2.55 -13.58
CA SER A 30 19.54 1.41 -14.04
C SER A 30 18.82 0.49 -15.03
N HIS A 31 17.50 0.35 -14.90
CA HIS A 31 16.72 -0.63 -15.67
C HIS A 31 15.46 -0.06 -16.32
N GLN A 32 15.23 1.25 -16.21
CA GLN A 32 14.05 1.96 -16.74
C GLN A 32 12.71 1.44 -16.19
N LEU A 33 12.73 0.87 -14.97
CA LEU A 33 11.53 0.40 -14.29
C LEU A 33 10.80 1.59 -13.64
N LYS A 34 9.63 1.93 -14.15
CA LYS A 34 8.89 3.15 -13.76
C LYS A 34 7.50 2.86 -13.18
N CYS A 35 6.99 1.63 -13.33
CA CYS A 35 5.61 1.34 -12.93
C CYS A 35 5.36 1.55 -11.44
N ALA A 36 6.32 1.20 -10.57
CA ALA A 36 6.20 1.37 -9.12
C ALA A 36 6.26 2.85 -8.67
N LEU A 37 6.86 3.73 -9.48
CA LEU A 37 6.93 5.18 -9.23
C LEU A 37 5.62 5.92 -9.53
N ARG A 38 4.61 5.22 -10.05
CA ARG A 38 3.29 5.81 -10.28
C ARG A 38 2.46 5.96 -9.01
N SER A 39 2.90 5.38 -7.91
CA SER A 39 2.27 5.52 -6.59
C SER A 39 3.33 5.70 -5.51
N PRO A 40 3.03 6.44 -4.43
CA PRO A 40 3.89 6.50 -3.26
C PRO A 40 4.12 5.09 -2.70
N SER A 41 5.20 4.87 -1.96
CA SER A 41 5.43 3.60 -1.26
C SER A 41 4.33 3.35 -0.24
N HIS A 42 3.64 2.20 -0.36
CA HIS A 42 2.43 1.92 0.42
C HIS A 42 2.17 0.42 0.63
N ILE A 43 1.38 0.12 1.64
CA ILE A 43 0.74 -1.19 1.86
C ILE A 43 -0.73 -1.05 1.43
N THR A 44 -1.17 -1.82 0.43
CA THR A 44 -2.56 -1.79 -0.05
C THR A 44 -3.50 -2.42 0.99
N LEU A 45 -4.51 -1.66 1.43
CA LEU A 45 -5.59 -2.15 2.29
C LEU A 45 -6.86 -2.51 1.50
N HIS A 46 -7.13 -1.79 0.41
CA HIS A 46 -8.25 -2.10 -0.50
C HIS A 46 -7.81 -1.85 -1.93
N ARG A 47 -8.03 -2.82 -2.80
CA ARG A 47 -7.62 -2.78 -4.21
C ARG A 47 -8.25 -1.61 -4.97
N PRO A 48 -7.66 -1.16 -6.10
CA PRO A 48 -8.21 -0.09 -6.90
C PRO A 48 -9.67 -0.33 -7.31
N PHE A 49 -10.50 0.68 -7.12
CA PHE A 49 -11.91 0.73 -7.51
C PHE A 49 -12.23 2.00 -8.28
N VAL A 50 -13.39 2.03 -8.93
CA VAL A 50 -13.87 3.19 -9.70
C VAL A 50 -14.95 3.90 -8.91
N TRP A 51 -14.88 5.23 -8.86
CA TRP A 51 -15.86 6.08 -8.20
C TRP A 51 -16.16 7.31 -9.03
N LYS A 52 -17.41 7.85 -8.94
CA LYS A 52 -17.78 9.10 -9.61
C LYS A 52 -17.07 10.27 -8.94
N GLU A 53 -16.36 11.08 -9.71
CA GLU A 53 -15.57 12.20 -9.19
C GLU A 53 -16.43 13.22 -8.43
N GLU A 54 -17.62 13.53 -8.92
CA GLU A 54 -18.60 14.39 -8.26
C GLU A 54 -19.04 13.90 -6.87
N LYS A 55 -18.88 12.60 -6.58
CA LYS A 55 -19.20 11.96 -5.30
C LYS A 55 -17.97 11.69 -4.42
N GLU A 56 -16.82 12.28 -4.73
CA GLU A 56 -15.60 12.11 -3.94
C GLU A 56 -15.81 12.56 -2.48
N LYS A 57 -16.49 13.67 -2.27
CA LYS A 57 -16.81 14.16 -0.92
C LYS A 57 -17.61 13.12 -0.12
N ILE A 58 -18.60 12.49 -0.73
CA ILE A 58 -19.40 11.43 -0.10
C ILE A 58 -18.53 10.20 0.24
N LEU A 59 -17.58 9.86 -0.65
CA LEU A 59 -16.63 8.77 -0.38
C LEU A 59 -15.77 9.08 0.84
N ILE A 60 -15.21 10.29 0.90
CA ILE A 60 -14.38 10.75 2.04
C ILE A 60 -15.20 10.77 3.33
N GLU A 61 -16.39 11.36 3.34
CA GLU A 61 -17.27 11.39 4.50
C GLU A 61 -17.65 9.98 4.98
N SER A 62 -17.92 9.07 4.05
CA SER A 62 -18.23 7.68 4.39
C SER A 62 -17.01 6.99 5.01
N LEU A 63 -15.82 7.14 4.43
CA LEU A 63 -14.59 6.56 4.97
C LEU A 63 -14.20 7.18 6.32
N SER A 64 -14.50 8.46 6.57
CA SER A 64 -14.29 9.12 7.86
C SER A 64 -15.15 8.53 8.99
N SER A 65 -16.25 7.84 8.64
CA SER A 65 -17.07 7.12 9.61
C SER A 65 -16.52 5.74 9.99
N PHE A 66 -15.52 5.23 9.26
CA PHE A 66 -14.83 4.00 9.63
C PHE A 66 -14.00 4.23 10.88
N GLN A 67 -14.18 3.38 11.87
CA GLN A 67 -13.46 3.46 13.15
C GLN A 67 -12.58 2.23 13.32
N PHE A 68 -11.31 2.50 13.59
CA PHE A 68 -10.35 1.48 13.98
C PHE A 68 -9.52 2.06 15.13
N GLU A 69 -9.64 1.44 16.31
CA GLU A 69 -9.12 2.02 17.54
C GLU A 69 -7.90 1.28 18.11
N GLU A 70 -7.25 0.47 17.29
CA GLU A 70 -6.06 -0.26 17.72
C GLU A 70 -4.80 0.40 17.18
N ASN A 71 -3.76 0.41 18.02
CA ASN A 71 -2.43 0.85 17.64
C ASN A 71 -1.55 -0.37 17.45
N PHE A 72 -0.68 -0.33 16.43
CA PHE A 72 0.27 -1.39 16.18
C PHE A 72 1.49 -0.87 15.43
N GLU A 73 2.58 -1.57 15.61
CA GLU A 73 3.81 -1.36 14.85
C GLU A 73 3.77 -2.20 13.59
N VAL A 74 4.15 -1.61 12.47
CA VAL A 74 4.37 -2.31 11.20
C VAL A 74 5.86 -2.57 11.05
N VAL A 75 6.23 -3.81 10.82
CA VAL A 75 7.63 -4.23 10.65
C VAL A 75 7.85 -4.63 9.20
N LEU A 76 8.75 -3.92 8.52
CA LEU A 76 9.24 -4.25 7.18
C LEU A 76 10.51 -5.11 7.31
N LYS A 77 10.59 -6.20 6.54
CA LYS A 77 11.72 -7.13 6.64
C LYS A 77 12.11 -7.68 5.27
N ASN A 78 13.24 -7.21 4.78
CA ASN A 78 13.88 -7.69 3.56
C ASN A 78 12.98 -7.65 2.31
N TYR A 79 13.51 -8.15 1.22
CA TYR A 79 12.83 -8.24 -0.06
C TYR A 79 12.24 -9.63 -0.25
N ASN A 80 11.11 -9.68 -0.96
CA ASN A 80 10.47 -10.90 -1.35
C ASN A 80 9.86 -10.75 -2.76
N PHE A 81 9.31 -11.82 -3.34
CA PHE A 81 9.01 -11.89 -4.75
C PHE A 81 7.68 -12.57 -5.02
N PHE A 82 6.85 -11.97 -5.87
CA PHE A 82 5.80 -12.69 -6.59
C PHE A 82 6.29 -12.94 -8.01
N GLU A 83 6.88 -14.12 -8.20
CA GLU A 83 7.48 -14.49 -9.47
C GLU A 83 6.45 -14.54 -10.59
N PRO A 84 6.83 -14.20 -11.80
CA PRO A 84 8.13 -13.70 -12.28
C PRO A 84 8.14 -12.17 -12.47
N ARG A 85 7.35 -11.37 -11.74
CA ARG A 85 7.11 -9.96 -12.13
C ARG A 85 7.07 -8.95 -11.00
N VAL A 86 7.11 -9.35 -9.76
CA VAL A 86 6.98 -8.41 -8.64
C VAL A 86 8.12 -8.60 -7.66
N ILE A 87 8.76 -7.50 -7.30
CA ILE A 87 9.72 -7.39 -6.20
C ILE A 87 9.12 -6.43 -5.19
N TYR A 88 9.10 -6.83 -3.93
CA TYR A 88 8.50 -6.04 -2.86
C TYR A 88 9.30 -6.17 -1.56
N VAL A 89 9.09 -5.22 -0.66
CA VAL A 89 9.53 -5.32 0.73
C VAL A 89 8.44 -6.06 1.50
N ASP A 90 8.83 -7.09 2.23
CA ASP A 90 7.90 -7.91 3.00
C ASP A 90 7.44 -7.19 4.27
N VAL A 91 6.21 -7.46 4.69
CA VAL A 91 5.63 -6.96 5.94
C VAL A 91 5.44 -8.15 6.86
N CYS A 92 6.10 -8.12 8.03
CA CYS A 92 5.96 -9.19 9.01
C CYS A 92 4.50 -9.42 9.39
N LYS A 93 4.16 -10.68 9.69
CA LYS A 93 2.81 -11.03 10.13
C LYS A 93 2.37 -10.16 11.30
N ASN A 94 1.19 -9.58 11.19
CA ASN A 94 0.62 -8.70 12.18
C ASN A 94 -0.90 -8.93 12.22
N GLU A 95 -1.39 -9.49 13.30
CA GLU A 95 -2.80 -9.82 13.44
C GLU A 95 -3.70 -8.58 13.49
N ILE A 96 -3.18 -7.47 14.05
CA ILE A 96 -3.93 -6.22 14.12
C ILE A 96 -4.03 -5.58 12.73
N LEU A 97 -2.97 -5.65 11.91
CA LEU A 97 -3.02 -5.22 10.51
C LEU A 97 -4.01 -6.08 9.70
N ASN A 98 -4.03 -7.39 9.91
CA ASN A 98 -5.00 -8.28 9.29
C ASN A 98 -6.45 -7.94 9.71
N LYS A 99 -6.65 -7.59 10.98
CA LYS A 99 -7.94 -7.14 11.52
C LYS A 99 -8.37 -5.82 10.88
N LEU A 100 -7.46 -4.84 10.77
CA LEU A 100 -7.72 -3.58 10.07
C LEU A 100 -8.18 -3.84 8.62
N HIS A 101 -7.42 -4.64 7.87
CA HIS A 101 -7.77 -5.00 6.49
C HIS A 101 -9.15 -5.64 6.40
N SER A 102 -9.42 -6.64 7.23
CA SER A 102 -10.70 -7.38 7.24
C SER A 102 -11.88 -6.46 7.58
N GLN A 103 -11.74 -5.58 8.58
CA GLN A 103 -12.78 -4.64 8.98
C GLN A 103 -13.04 -3.59 7.91
N LEU A 104 -11.96 -3.04 7.31
CA LEU A 104 -12.07 -2.04 6.25
C LEU A 104 -12.70 -2.63 4.99
N THR A 105 -12.31 -3.83 4.59
CA THR A 105 -12.91 -4.54 3.44
C THR A 105 -14.41 -4.81 3.67
N ARG A 106 -14.78 -5.25 4.88
CA ARG A 106 -16.19 -5.44 5.26
C ARG A 106 -16.95 -4.11 5.20
N PHE A 107 -16.39 -3.05 5.75
CA PHE A 107 -16.96 -1.71 5.71
C PHE A 107 -17.16 -1.23 4.26
N ALA A 108 -16.13 -1.34 3.42
CA ALA A 108 -16.19 -0.96 2.01
C ALA A 108 -17.29 -1.72 1.26
N LYS A 109 -17.42 -3.03 1.50
CA LYS A 109 -18.49 -3.84 0.94
C LYS A 109 -19.88 -3.41 1.42
N GLN A 110 -20.06 -3.16 2.70
CA GLN A 110 -21.37 -2.85 3.29
C GLN A 110 -21.82 -1.41 3.01
N LYS A 111 -20.93 -0.45 3.21
CA LYS A 111 -21.26 1.00 3.14
C LYS A 111 -21.05 1.57 1.75
N LEU A 112 -19.98 1.19 1.05
CA LEU A 112 -19.62 1.74 -0.24
C LEU A 112 -20.00 0.84 -1.41
N LYS A 113 -20.51 -0.38 -1.15
CA LYS A 113 -20.88 -1.38 -2.18
C LYS A 113 -19.70 -1.74 -3.10
N LEU A 114 -18.49 -1.74 -2.55
CA LEU A 114 -17.29 -2.16 -3.26
C LEU A 114 -17.08 -3.67 -3.08
N PHE A 115 -17.16 -4.41 -4.18
CA PHE A 115 -17.10 -5.88 -4.19
C PHE A 115 -15.86 -6.41 -4.92
N ASN A 116 -14.94 -5.53 -5.27
CA ASN A 116 -13.75 -5.88 -6.06
C ASN A 116 -12.57 -6.37 -5.21
N ASP A 117 -12.66 -6.32 -3.90
CA ASP A 117 -11.70 -6.96 -3.00
C ASP A 117 -12.21 -8.39 -2.74
N VAL A 118 -11.88 -9.27 -3.66
CA VAL A 118 -12.25 -10.68 -3.58
C VAL A 118 -11.17 -11.39 -2.75
N ASP A 119 -11.58 -12.16 -1.77
CA ASP A 119 -10.70 -13.13 -1.11
C ASP A 119 -10.16 -14.09 -2.16
N ASP A 120 -8.99 -13.79 -2.70
CA ASP A 120 -8.28 -14.79 -3.48
C ASP A 120 -7.77 -15.86 -2.49
N LYS A 121 -7.52 -17.08 -3.01
CA LYS A 121 -7.07 -18.22 -2.21
C LYS A 121 -5.77 -17.97 -1.42
N ARG A 122 -5.09 -16.83 -1.66
CA ARG A 122 -3.84 -16.43 -1.02
C ARG A 122 -4.05 -15.59 0.24
N GLY A 123 -5.27 -15.07 0.45
CA GLY A 123 -5.58 -14.18 1.56
C GLY A 123 -4.89 -12.81 1.46
N PHE A 124 -4.94 -12.06 2.53
CA PHE A 124 -4.26 -10.77 2.64
C PHE A 124 -2.75 -10.99 2.87
N HIS A 125 -1.93 -10.51 1.93
CA HIS A 125 -0.48 -10.55 2.01
C HIS A 125 0.06 -9.10 1.94
N PRO A 126 0.22 -8.40 3.07
CA PRO A 126 0.69 -7.04 3.09
C PRO A 126 2.13 -6.95 2.60
N HIS A 127 2.40 -6.01 1.71
CA HIS A 127 3.73 -5.81 1.12
C HIS A 127 3.88 -4.40 0.56
N VAL A 128 5.12 -3.94 0.37
CA VAL A 128 5.44 -2.67 -0.28
C VAL A 128 6.13 -2.93 -1.61
N THR A 129 5.43 -2.72 -2.70
CA THR A 129 5.96 -2.99 -4.05
C THR A 129 7.04 -2.00 -4.43
N ILE A 130 8.20 -2.50 -4.89
CA ILE A 130 9.31 -1.69 -5.40
C ILE A 130 9.50 -1.81 -6.92
N ALA A 131 9.07 -2.91 -7.53
CA ALA A 131 9.05 -3.09 -8.97
C ALA A 131 7.97 -4.08 -9.39
N PHE A 132 7.23 -3.78 -10.46
CA PHE A 132 6.20 -4.68 -11.01
C PHE A 132 5.83 -4.30 -12.45
N ARG A 133 5.21 -5.24 -13.16
CA ARG A 133 4.69 -5.13 -14.54
C ARG A 133 5.73 -4.89 -15.63
N ASP A 134 6.63 -3.91 -15.48
CA ASP A 134 7.65 -3.55 -16.48
C ASP A 134 8.97 -4.34 -16.34
N ILE A 135 9.05 -5.26 -15.38
CA ILE A 135 10.18 -6.20 -15.29
C ILE A 135 10.07 -7.21 -16.45
N LYS A 136 11.03 -7.16 -17.37
CA LYS A 136 11.15 -8.14 -18.46
C LYS A 136 11.58 -9.50 -17.92
N LYS A 137 11.07 -10.60 -18.49
CA LYS A 137 11.38 -11.97 -18.04
C LYS A 137 12.87 -12.25 -17.81
N PRO A 138 13.80 -11.89 -18.74
CA PRO A 138 15.23 -12.12 -18.54
C PRO A 138 15.85 -11.29 -17.42
N LEU A 139 15.26 -10.14 -17.08
CA LEU A 139 15.77 -9.24 -16.04
C LEU A 139 15.37 -9.72 -14.62
N PHE A 140 14.25 -10.42 -14.49
CA PHE A 140 13.74 -10.81 -13.18
C PHE A 140 14.72 -11.66 -12.35
N PRO A 141 15.37 -12.74 -12.89
CA PRO A 141 16.34 -13.53 -12.14
C PRO A 141 17.53 -12.69 -11.66
N ILE A 142 18.01 -11.76 -12.49
CA ILE A 142 19.14 -10.88 -12.16
C ILE A 142 18.79 -9.96 -10.98
N LEU A 143 17.62 -9.34 -11.04
CA LEU A 143 17.14 -8.49 -9.94
C LEU A 143 16.84 -9.31 -8.68
N LYS A 144 16.30 -10.52 -8.84
CA LYS A 144 16.03 -11.41 -7.70
C LYS A 144 17.32 -11.74 -6.96
N GLU A 145 18.38 -12.15 -7.67
CA GLU A 145 19.69 -12.45 -7.08
C GLU A 145 20.26 -11.22 -6.34
N LYS A 146 20.21 -10.04 -6.98
CA LYS A 146 20.62 -8.78 -6.35
C LYS A 146 19.85 -8.54 -5.04
N PHE A 147 18.52 -8.58 -5.04
CA PHE A 147 17.73 -8.25 -3.87
C PHE A 147 17.72 -9.32 -2.77
N ILE A 148 18.05 -10.58 -3.08
CA ILE A 148 18.30 -11.61 -2.06
C ILE A 148 19.54 -11.29 -1.24
N SER A 149 20.56 -10.66 -1.83
CA SER A 149 21.80 -10.27 -1.15
C SER A 149 21.72 -8.92 -0.43
N GLU A 150 20.66 -8.16 -0.62
CA GLU A 150 20.44 -6.85 0.02
C GLU A 150 19.47 -6.97 1.20
N GLU A 151 19.61 -6.07 2.16
CA GLU A 151 18.73 -5.99 3.33
C GLU A 151 17.97 -4.66 3.37
N LEU A 152 16.71 -4.74 3.70
CA LEU A 152 15.88 -3.60 4.06
C LEU A 152 15.04 -3.97 5.27
N ASN A 153 15.32 -3.32 6.38
CA ASN A 153 14.56 -3.47 7.62
C ASN A 153 14.11 -2.10 8.12
N GLY A 154 12.94 -2.07 8.75
CA GLY A 154 12.43 -0.86 9.36
C GLY A 154 11.09 -1.08 10.04
N THR A 155 10.76 -0.20 10.96
CA THR A 155 9.50 -0.24 11.69
C THR A 155 8.85 1.14 11.72
N PHE A 156 7.54 1.16 11.79
CA PHE A 156 6.79 2.40 12.02
C PHE A 156 5.45 2.10 12.71
N ASN A 157 4.95 3.08 13.43
CA ASN A 157 3.65 2.98 14.07
C ASN A 157 2.54 3.34 13.09
N TYR A 158 1.47 2.57 13.08
CA TYR A 158 0.27 2.87 12.31
C TYR A 158 -0.35 4.19 12.78
N GLN A 159 -0.48 5.14 11.86
CA GLN A 159 -1.05 6.47 12.14
C GLN A 159 -2.41 6.70 11.47
N GLY A 160 -2.78 5.83 10.53
CA GLY A 160 -3.99 5.97 9.76
C GLY A 160 -3.84 5.39 8.36
N PHE A 161 -4.83 5.62 7.53
CA PHE A 161 -4.82 5.16 6.13
C PHE A 161 -5.15 6.30 5.17
N THR A 162 -4.75 6.14 3.93
CA THR A 162 -4.89 7.16 2.87
C THR A 162 -5.80 6.66 1.76
N LEU A 163 -6.72 7.50 1.32
CA LEU A 163 -7.40 7.36 0.03
C LEU A 163 -6.51 7.97 -1.04
N LEU A 164 -6.08 7.13 -1.97
CA LEU A 164 -5.29 7.55 -3.13
C LEU A 164 -6.18 7.63 -4.37
N LYS A 165 -6.02 8.69 -5.17
CA LYS A 165 -6.73 8.96 -6.41
C LYS A 165 -5.78 8.93 -7.60
N LEU A 166 -6.19 8.34 -8.69
CA LEU A 166 -5.42 8.33 -9.92
C LEU A 166 -5.73 9.57 -10.76
N SER A 167 -4.72 10.44 -10.87
CA SER A 167 -4.57 11.47 -11.91
C SER A 167 -3.58 10.95 -12.95
N ASP A 168 -2.50 11.65 -13.22
CA ASP A 168 -1.36 11.11 -13.99
C ASP A 168 -0.62 10.05 -13.19
N LYS A 169 -0.52 10.25 -11.88
CA LYS A 169 -0.01 9.32 -10.87
C LYS A 169 -1.04 9.15 -9.77
N TRP A 170 -0.76 8.21 -8.85
CA TRP A 170 -1.55 8.05 -7.65
C TRP A 170 -1.13 9.11 -6.62
N GLU A 171 -2.06 9.94 -6.23
CA GLU A 171 -1.87 11.06 -5.33
C GLU A 171 -2.80 10.94 -4.13
N GLU A 172 -2.42 11.49 -3.00
CA GLU A 172 -3.25 11.54 -1.81
C GLU A 172 -4.49 12.41 -2.08
N ALA A 173 -5.68 11.81 -1.97
CA ALA A 173 -6.93 12.54 -1.96
C ALA A 173 -7.35 12.91 -0.53
N HIS A 174 -7.08 12.01 0.43
CA HIS A 174 -7.38 12.27 1.85
C HIS A 174 -6.64 11.29 2.77
N PHE A 175 -6.12 11.79 3.89
CA PHE A 175 -5.56 10.98 4.97
C PHE A 175 -6.58 10.88 6.12
N PHE A 176 -6.83 9.66 6.57
CA PHE A 176 -7.72 9.35 7.70
C PHE A 176 -6.86 8.96 8.89
N GLU A 177 -6.71 9.91 9.81
CA GLU A 177 -5.91 9.73 11.01
C GLU A 177 -6.53 8.68 11.96
N ASN A 178 -5.68 7.84 12.57
CA ASN A 178 -6.10 6.94 13.62
C ASN A 178 -6.40 7.75 14.91
N LYS A 179 -7.63 7.67 15.40
CA LYS A 179 -8.12 8.47 16.55
C LYS A 179 -7.49 8.10 17.90
N LYS A 180 -6.77 6.98 17.98
CA LYS A 180 -5.98 6.62 19.17
C LYS A 180 -4.49 6.76 18.87
N PRO A 181 -3.87 7.90 19.24
CA PRO A 181 -2.42 8.04 19.12
C PRO A 181 -1.72 7.01 20.00
N PHE A 182 -0.55 6.56 19.56
CA PHE A 182 0.35 5.77 20.41
C PHE A 182 0.60 6.52 21.72
N LYS A 183 0.33 5.91 22.87
CA LYS A 183 0.78 6.45 24.14
C LYS A 183 2.31 6.41 24.12
N GLN A 184 2.95 7.57 23.98
CA GLN A 184 4.38 7.70 24.24
C GLN A 184 4.56 7.40 25.74
N HIS A 185 5.14 6.26 26.04
CA HIS A 185 5.67 6.03 27.39
C HIS A 185 6.95 6.87 27.49
N TYR A 186 6.82 8.02 28.16
CA TYR A 186 7.97 8.79 28.64
C TYR A 186 8.66 8.04 29.79
#